data_d18e31cb7b782cf78730e1650afcf7d4
#
_entry.id   d18e31cb7b782cf78730e1650afcf7d4
#
_cell.length_a   1.000
_cell.length_b   1.000
_cell.length_c   1.000
_cell.angle_alpha   90.00
_cell.angle_beta   90.00
_cell.angle_gamma   90.00
#
_symmetry.space_group_name_H-M   'P 1'
#
loop_
_entity.id
_entity.type
_entity.pdbx_description
1 polymer ?
#
loop_
_entity_poly.entity_id
_entity_poly.type
_entity_poly.pdbx_seq_one_letter_code
_entity_poly.pdbx_strand_id
1 'polypeptide(L)'
;MPALAASLLALTCRKPPDAPRAARIRLTTRPATPGLMFVSVASDDTFERVSVASLDRPQSGAYVSNLACKRVYFAADRGICLTTAGKGGPDGPVTTWAAEVFDRDFTPLHHIPLDGLPSRVRVSPDGRRAAATMFVSGHSYAAGFSTQTVLLDLEHGEILADLETLETWRDGRFVWEEDFNFWGVTFAKDSDTFYATLDTGGISHLVKGSVNQGVMQVVHPRVECPSLSPDNRRIAFKKRIGKRELGWWQVAVLDLESMKETLIHTETRSVDDQVEWLDNDRVAYYLAMEGVTPGVWAVRVDNTEQPRLILADAYSPAAVRD
;
A
#
# COMPACT_ATOMS: atom_id res chain seq x y z
N MET A 1 34.46 -60.82 -8.06
CA MET A 1 33.33 -60.03 -7.48
C MET A 1 33.19 -58.75 -8.27
N PRO A 2 32.15 -58.53 -9.10
CA PRO A 2 32.00 -57.30 -9.84
C PRO A 2 31.19 -56.27 -9.02
N ALA A 3 31.65 -55.01 -9.03
CA ALA A 3 31.02 -53.89 -8.40
C ALA A 3 29.82 -53.42 -9.21
N LEU A 4 28.64 -53.32 -8.57
CA LEU A 4 27.44 -52.70 -9.14
C LEU A 4 27.60 -51.16 -9.06
N ALA A 5 27.61 -50.53 -10.21
CA ALA A 5 27.46 -49.08 -10.32
C ALA A 5 25.94 -48.73 -10.26
N ALA A 6 25.56 -48.01 -9.21
CA ALA A 6 24.23 -47.47 -9.10
C ALA A 6 24.14 -46.11 -9.84
N SER A 7 23.46 -46.06 -10.95
CA SER A 7 23.15 -44.81 -11.66
C SER A 7 22.02 -44.07 -10.94
N LEU A 8 22.35 -42.94 -10.30
CA LEU A 8 21.35 -41.98 -9.85
C LEU A 8 20.77 -41.24 -11.06
N LEU A 9 19.54 -41.56 -11.42
CA LEU A 9 18.74 -40.70 -12.30
C LEU A 9 18.29 -39.47 -11.50
N ALA A 10 18.89 -38.30 -11.78
CA ALA A 10 18.39 -37.03 -11.33
C ALA A 10 17.08 -36.72 -12.07
N LEU A 11 15.95 -36.89 -11.40
CA LEU A 11 14.68 -36.34 -11.87
C LEU A 11 14.76 -34.80 -11.75
N THR A 12 15.03 -34.15 -12.87
CA THR A 12 14.81 -32.71 -12.97
C THR A 12 13.31 -32.44 -13.01
N CYS A 13 12.73 -32.04 -11.89
CA CYS A 13 11.39 -31.45 -11.86
C CYS A 13 11.41 -30.18 -12.72
N ARG A 14 11.06 -30.31 -14.01
CA ARG A 14 10.73 -29.13 -14.81
C ARG A 14 9.41 -28.57 -14.29
N LYS A 15 9.45 -27.34 -13.78
CA LYS A 15 8.25 -26.53 -13.50
C LYS A 15 7.40 -26.54 -14.77
N PRO A 16 6.11 -26.90 -14.74
CA PRO A 16 5.26 -26.79 -15.91
C PRO A 16 5.26 -25.35 -16.41
N PRO A 17 5.26 -25.11 -17.73
CA PRO A 17 5.16 -23.76 -18.28
C PRO A 17 3.87 -23.13 -17.75
N ASP A 18 3.97 -21.90 -17.22
CA ASP A 18 2.82 -21.13 -16.79
C ASP A 18 1.84 -21.07 -17.98
N ALA A 19 0.60 -21.49 -17.75
CA ALA A 19 -0.44 -21.36 -18.77
C ALA A 19 -0.54 -19.89 -19.19
N PRO A 20 -0.64 -19.57 -20.50
CA PRO A 20 -0.76 -18.20 -20.95
C PRO A 20 -1.97 -17.56 -20.25
N ARG A 21 -1.71 -16.52 -19.44
CA ARG A 21 -2.78 -15.75 -18.81
C ARG A 21 -3.57 -15.05 -19.91
N ALA A 22 -4.90 -15.13 -19.82
CA ALA A 22 -5.78 -14.41 -20.73
C ALA A 22 -5.45 -12.91 -20.64
N ALA A 23 -5.24 -12.27 -21.80
CA ALA A 23 -4.99 -10.84 -21.86
C ALA A 23 -6.17 -10.09 -21.23
N ARG A 24 -5.86 -9.08 -20.40
CA ARG A 24 -6.88 -8.23 -19.78
C ARG A 24 -7.67 -7.49 -20.86
N ILE A 25 -9.00 -7.50 -20.73
CA ILE A 25 -9.88 -6.74 -21.62
C ILE A 25 -9.59 -5.24 -21.38
N ARG A 26 -9.20 -4.53 -22.44
CA ARG A 26 -9.03 -3.08 -22.41
C ARG A 26 -10.34 -2.38 -22.71
N LEU A 27 -10.73 -1.48 -21.79
CA LEU A 27 -11.89 -0.60 -21.99
C LEU A 27 -11.44 0.68 -22.69
N THR A 28 -12.27 1.21 -23.59
CA THR A 28 -12.02 2.48 -24.27
C THR A 28 -12.36 3.69 -23.42
N THR A 29 -13.19 3.50 -22.39
CA THR A 29 -13.59 4.55 -21.46
C THR A 29 -13.37 4.10 -20.03
N ARG A 30 -13.07 5.05 -19.15
CA ARG A 30 -12.94 4.81 -17.71
C ARG A 30 -14.29 4.34 -17.16
N PRO A 31 -14.35 3.27 -16.35
CA PRO A 31 -15.56 2.88 -15.65
C PRO A 31 -16.06 4.03 -14.75
N ALA A 32 -17.39 4.14 -14.65
CA ALA A 32 -18.00 5.01 -13.66
C ALA A 32 -17.65 4.58 -12.24
N THR A 33 -17.73 5.51 -11.30
CA THR A 33 -17.59 5.21 -9.89
C THR A 33 -18.77 4.40 -9.36
N PRO A 34 -18.57 3.50 -8.37
CA PRO A 34 -17.28 3.21 -7.74
C PRO A 34 -16.37 2.38 -8.63
N GLY A 35 -15.09 2.77 -8.65
CA GLY A 35 -14.02 2.11 -9.40
C GLY A 35 -12.93 1.53 -8.50
N LEU A 36 -12.15 0.63 -9.05
CA LEU A 36 -10.92 0.13 -8.44
C LEU A 36 -9.75 0.57 -9.31
N MET A 37 -8.98 1.54 -8.81
CA MET A 37 -7.72 1.97 -9.42
C MET A 37 -6.58 1.07 -8.94
N PHE A 38 -5.62 0.78 -9.80
CA PHE A 38 -4.49 -0.08 -9.50
C PHE A 38 -3.34 0.15 -10.47
N VAL A 39 -2.17 -0.36 -10.15
CA VAL A 39 -1.02 -0.42 -11.06
C VAL A 39 -0.92 -1.83 -11.64
N SER A 40 -0.76 -1.94 -12.96
CA SER A 40 -0.58 -3.24 -13.62
C SER A 40 0.85 -3.76 -13.42
N VAL A 41 0.98 -5.04 -13.06
CA VAL A 41 2.25 -5.77 -13.04
C VAL A 41 2.28 -6.88 -14.11
N ALA A 42 1.36 -6.83 -15.07
CA ALA A 42 1.37 -7.74 -16.21
C ALA A 42 2.65 -7.56 -17.03
N SER A 43 3.21 -8.65 -17.56
CA SER A 43 4.40 -8.64 -18.40
C SER A 43 4.05 -8.29 -19.86
N ASP A 44 3.30 -7.20 -20.05
CA ASP A 44 2.89 -6.68 -21.35
C ASP A 44 3.09 -5.15 -21.41
N ASP A 45 2.50 -4.49 -22.40
CA ASP A 45 2.59 -3.03 -22.59
C ASP A 45 1.80 -2.22 -21.54
N THR A 46 1.10 -2.89 -20.62
CA THR A 46 0.44 -2.27 -19.47
C THR A 46 1.31 -2.27 -18.21
N PHE A 47 2.52 -2.82 -18.25
CA PHE A 47 3.42 -2.86 -17.10
C PHE A 47 3.62 -1.47 -16.49
N GLU A 48 3.42 -1.37 -15.17
CA GLU A 48 3.44 -0.13 -14.38
C GLU A 48 2.37 0.92 -14.76
N ARG A 49 1.44 0.61 -15.68
CA ARG A 49 0.39 1.56 -16.04
C ARG A 49 -0.71 1.58 -14.99
N VAL A 50 -1.13 2.81 -14.63
CA VAL A 50 -2.33 3.01 -13.81
C VAL A 50 -3.54 2.60 -14.62
N SER A 51 -4.36 1.75 -14.02
CA SER A 51 -5.55 1.21 -14.64
C SER A 51 -6.75 1.35 -13.71
N VAL A 52 -7.95 1.40 -14.28
CA VAL A 52 -9.20 1.49 -13.52
C VAL A 52 -10.17 0.42 -14.01
N ALA A 53 -10.64 -0.41 -13.09
CA ALA A 53 -11.70 -1.39 -13.30
C ALA A 53 -12.99 -0.97 -12.56
N SER A 54 -14.13 -1.55 -12.92
CA SER A 54 -15.34 -1.42 -12.10
C SER A 54 -15.13 -2.11 -10.75
N LEU A 55 -15.52 -1.47 -9.64
CA LEU A 55 -15.42 -2.06 -8.31
C LEU A 55 -16.33 -3.28 -8.15
N ASP A 56 -17.53 -3.25 -8.75
CA ASP A 56 -18.48 -4.35 -8.65
C ASP A 56 -18.10 -5.54 -9.55
N ARG A 57 -17.45 -5.28 -10.68
CA ARG A 57 -17.05 -6.28 -11.67
C ARG A 57 -15.60 -6.08 -12.12
N PRO A 58 -14.62 -6.21 -11.23
CA PRO A 58 -13.23 -5.88 -11.54
C PRO A 58 -12.62 -6.73 -12.67
N GLN A 59 -13.15 -7.94 -12.88
CA GLN A 59 -12.70 -8.85 -13.95
C GLN A 59 -13.31 -8.56 -15.33
N SER A 60 -14.26 -7.64 -15.45
CA SER A 60 -14.92 -7.31 -16.73
C SER A 60 -14.05 -6.51 -17.71
N GLY A 61 -12.87 -6.10 -17.28
CA GLY A 61 -11.91 -5.29 -18.04
C GLY A 61 -11.46 -4.05 -17.29
N ALA A 62 -10.43 -3.39 -17.81
CA ALA A 62 -9.89 -2.18 -17.22
C ALA A 62 -9.55 -1.13 -18.28
N TYR A 63 -9.83 0.13 -17.96
CA TYR A 63 -9.26 1.27 -18.66
C TYR A 63 -7.78 1.40 -18.28
N VAL A 64 -6.90 1.55 -19.25
CA VAL A 64 -5.45 1.70 -19.04
C VAL A 64 -5.06 3.12 -19.41
N SER A 65 -4.54 3.87 -18.45
CA SER A 65 -4.06 5.24 -18.66
C SER A 65 -2.62 5.25 -19.22
N ASN A 66 -2.15 6.43 -19.61
CA ASN A 66 -0.76 6.64 -20.01
C ASN A 66 0.17 6.90 -18.80
N LEU A 67 -0.38 6.98 -17.59
CA LEU A 67 0.39 7.26 -16.39
C LEU A 67 1.09 5.97 -15.88
N ALA A 68 2.40 6.06 -15.63
CA ALA A 68 3.20 4.96 -15.10
C ALA A 68 3.61 5.25 -13.67
N CYS A 69 3.26 4.36 -12.72
CA CYS A 69 3.46 4.55 -11.29
C CYS A 69 4.02 3.31 -10.62
N LYS A 70 4.78 3.52 -9.55
CA LYS A 70 5.14 2.47 -8.58
C LYS A 70 4.06 2.31 -7.50
N ARG A 71 3.40 3.39 -7.15
CA ARG A 71 2.26 3.43 -6.22
C ARG A 71 1.28 4.48 -6.71
N VAL A 72 -0.01 4.24 -6.51
CA VAL A 72 -1.08 5.16 -6.88
C VAL A 72 -2.17 5.19 -5.81
N TYR A 73 -2.75 6.36 -5.61
CA TYR A 73 -3.99 6.51 -4.87
C TYR A 73 -4.80 7.66 -5.45
N PHE A 74 -6.12 7.62 -5.27
CA PHE A 74 -7.03 8.64 -5.81
C PHE A 74 -8.23 8.81 -4.87
N ALA A 75 -8.58 10.05 -4.58
CA ALA A 75 -9.81 10.39 -3.86
C ALA A 75 -10.35 11.73 -4.37
N ALA A 76 -11.66 11.92 -4.31
CA ALA A 76 -12.36 13.06 -4.89
C ALA A 76 -11.93 13.30 -6.36
N ASP A 77 -11.27 14.40 -6.65
CA ASP A 77 -10.87 14.78 -8.01
C ASP A 77 -9.34 14.74 -8.25
N ARG A 78 -8.56 14.25 -7.27
CA ARG A 78 -7.09 14.23 -7.35
C ARG A 78 -6.51 12.88 -7.01
N GLY A 79 -5.48 12.53 -7.75
CA GLY A 79 -4.66 11.35 -7.50
C GLY A 79 -3.19 11.71 -7.30
N ILE A 80 -2.47 10.77 -6.72
CA ILE A 80 -1.03 10.84 -6.56
C ILE A 80 -0.40 9.56 -7.09
N CYS A 81 0.65 9.71 -7.85
CA CYS A 81 1.45 8.67 -8.47
C CYS A 81 2.89 8.79 -7.99
N LEU A 82 3.40 7.81 -7.27
CA LEU A 82 4.83 7.76 -6.98
C LEU A 82 5.56 7.13 -8.18
N THR A 83 6.44 7.90 -8.81
CA THR A 83 7.09 7.52 -10.06
C THR A 83 8.57 7.92 -10.09
N THR A 84 9.29 7.49 -11.12
CA THR A 84 10.65 7.95 -11.38
C THR A 84 10.63 9.35 -11.98
N ALA A 85 11.35 10.30 -11.38
CA ALA A 85 11.48 11.68 -11.87
C ALA A 85 12.53 11.83 -12.99
N GLY A 86 13.39 10.85 -13.19
CA GLY A 86 14.42 10.86 -14.23
C GLY A 86 15.37 9.67 -14.09
N LYS A 87 16.05 9.37 -15.19
CA LYS A 87 17.24 8.50 -15.18
C LYS A 87 18.45 9.39 -14.97
N GLY A 88 19.35 9.02 -14.07
CA GLY A 88 20.53 9.79 -13.72
C GLY A 88 21.35 10.25 -14.91
N GLY A 89 22.09 11.35 -14.67
CA GLY A 89 22.99 11.96 -15.64
C GLY A 89 24.20 11.07 -15.99
N PRO A 90 25.18 11.63 -16.72
CA PRO A 90 26.30 10.87 -17.30
C PRO A 90 27.21 10.15 -16.30
N ASP A 91 27.07 10.41 -14.99
CA ASP A 91 27.93 9.82 -13.93
C ASP A 91 27.32 8.59 -13.25
N GLY A 92 26.22 8.01 -13.76
CA GLY A 92 25.63 6.77 -13.26
C GLY A 92 24.13 6.86 -12.96
N PRO A 93 23.46 5.71 -12.71
CA PRO A 93 22.01 5.64 -12.57
C PRO A 93 21.56 6.08 -11.17
N VAL A 94 21.51 7.36 -10.87
CA VAL A 94 20.72 7.85 -9.74
C VAL A 94 19.27 7.93 -10.21
N THR A 95 18.46 6.96 -9.80
CA THR A 95 17.01 7.04 -10.00
C THR A 95 16.47 8.05 -8.99
N THR A 96 16.01 9.18 -9.49
CA THR A 96 15.27 10.17 -8.69
C THR A 96 13.78 9.83 -8.70
N TRP A 97 13.09 10.17 -7.64
CA TRP A 97 11.68 9.84 -7.45
C TRP A 97 10.86 11.11 -7.26
N ALA A 98 9.59 11.02 -7.57
CA ALA A 98 8.65 12.11 -7.37
C ALA A 98 7.25 11.59 -7.11
N ALA A 99 6.45 12.47 -6.51
CA ALA A 99 5.01 12.37 -6.51
C ALA A 99 4.45 13.24 -7.65
N GLU A 100 3.82 12.61 -8.64
CA GLU A 100 3.01 13.28 -9.66
C GLU A 100 1.59 13.39 -9.15
N VAL A 101 1.11 14.61 -8.97
CA VAL A 101 -0.31 14.90 -8.71
C VAL A 101 -1.04 14.93 -10.03
N PHE A 102 -2.17 14.27 -10.16
CA PHE A 102 -2.95 14.20 -11.39
C PHE A 102 -4.45 14.35 -11.14
N ASP A 103 -5.17 14.82 -12.15
CA ASP A 103 -6.62 14.99 -12.10
C ASP A 103 -7.38 13.71 -12.49
N ARG A 104 -8.70 13.82 -12.53
CA ARG A 104 -9.61 12.73 -12.90
C ARG A 104 -9.34 12.17 -14.31
N ASP A 105 -8.80 12.97 -15.21
CA ASP A 105 -8.48 12.58 -16.60
C ASP A 105 -7.03 12.09 -16.76
N PHE A 106 -6.33 11.86 -15.63
CA PHE A 106 -4.91 11.50 -15.58
C PHE A 106 -3.97 12.57 -16.12
N THR A 107 -4.41 13.85 -16.16
CA THR A 107 -3.57 14.98 -16.54
C THR A 107 -2.67 15.36 -15.35
N PRO A 108 -1.35 15.44 -15.54
CA PRO A 108 -0.45 15.91 -14.49
C PRO A 108 -0.76 17.36 -14.07
N LEU A 109 -0.81 17.59 -12.76
CA LEU A 109 -1.06 18.90 -12.15
C LEU A 109 0.22 19.45 -11.49
N HIS A 110 0.89 18.62 -10.67
CA HIS A 110 2.09 19.01 -9.94
C HIS A 110 3.11 17.88 -9.93
N HIS A 111 4.38 18.26 -9.86
CA HIS A 111 5.53 17.37 -9.72
C HIS A 111 6.29 17.71 -8.45
N ILE A 112 6.31 16.82 -7.47
CA ILE A 112 6.93 17.02 -6.16
C ILE A 112 8.10 16.05 -6.02
N PRO A 113 9.36 16.51 -6.06
CA PRO A 113 10.52 15.65 -5.86
C PRO A 113 10.49 14.98 -4.47
N LEU A 114 10.82 13.70 -4.41
CA LEU A 114 10.91 12.90 -3.19
C LEU A 114 12.19 12.06 -3.20
N ASP A 115 12.79 11.91 -2.03
CA ASP A 115 13.95 11.04 -1.83
C ASP A 115 13.53 9.62 -1.46
N GLY A 116 14.33 8.63 -1.86
CA GLY A 116 14.13 7.23 -1.49
C GLY A 116 13.22 6.43 -2.43
N LEU A 117 13.01 5.16 -2.12
CA LEU A 117 12.22 4.22 -2.93
C LEU A 117 10.74 4.25 -2.52
N PRO A 118 9.77 4.37 -3.46
CA PRO A 118 8.33 4.38 -3.16
C PRO A 118 7.85 3.18 -2.34
N SER A 119 7.17 3.45 -1.24
CA SER A 119 6.61 2.42 -0.36
C SER A 119 5.09 2.46 -0.27
N ARG A 120 4.50 3.55 0.26
CA ARG A 120 3.06 3.70 0.49
C ARG A 120 2.59 5.10 0.09
N VAL A 121 1.31 5.21 -0.25
CA VAL A 121 0.68 6.50 -0.58
C VAL A 121 -0.80 6.48 -0.24
N ARG A 122 -1.33 7.61 0.22
CA ARG A 122 -2.75 7.85 0.46
C ARG A 122 -3.11 9.29 0.14
N VAL A 123 -4.34 9.50 -0.32
CA VAL A 123 -4.95 10.82 -0.51
C VAL A 123 -6.07 10.99 0.51
N SER A 124 -6.24 12.19 1.04
CA SER A 124 -7.34 12.53 1.94
C SER A 124 -8.69 12.47 1.21
N PRO A 125 -9.79 12.20 1.91
CA PRO A 125 -11.12 12.08 1.28
C PRO A 125 -11.57 13.29 0.47
N ASP A 126 -11.11 14.51 0.81
CA ASP A 126 -11.39 15.75 0.07
C ASP A 126 -10.47 16.00 -1.15
N GLY A 127 -9.48 15.11 -1.38
CA GLY A 127 -8.52 15.24 -2.48
C GLY A 127 -7.50 16.35 -2.32
N ARG A 128 -7.41 17.05 -1.17
CA ARG A 128 -6.52 18.21 -0.98
C ARG A 128 -5.17 17.84 -0.40
N ARG A 129 -5.10 16.75 0.34
CA ARG A 129 -3.88 16.32 1.03
C ARG A 129 -3.51 14.90 0.62
N ALA A 130 -2.24 14.59 0.74
CA ALA A 130 -1.76 13.21 0.61
C ALA A 130 -0.67 12.93 1.64
N ALA A 131 -0.35 11.65 1.76
CA ALA A 131 0.85 11.20 2.44
C ALA A 131 1.61 10.24 1.54
N ALA A 132 2.92 10.43 1.45
CA ALA A 132 3.83 9.55 0.73
C ALA A 132 4.88 9.00 1.70
N THR A 133 5.08 7.69 1.68
CA THR A 133 6.14 7.00 2.43
C THR A 133 7.18 6.48 1.46
N MET A 134 8.44 6.82 1.70
CA MET A 134 9.60 6.43 0.91
C MET A 134 10.61 5.67 1.78
N PHE A 135 11.22 4.60 1.27
CA PHE A 135 12.39 3.99 1.92
C PHE A 135 13.61 4.85 1.64
N VAL A 136 14.23 5.43 2.65
CA VAL A 136 15.44 6.25 2.54
C VAL A 136 16.70 5.45 2.86
N SER A 137 16.57 4.34 3.60
CA SER A 137 17.66 3.39 3.86
C SER A 137 17.09 1.99 4.02
N GLY A 138 17.69 1.00 3.32
CA GLY A 138 17.19 -0.37 3.35
C GLY A 138 15.75 -0.51 2.84
N HIS A 139 15.22 -1.72 2.83
CA HIS A 139 13.82 -1.99 2.47
C HIS A 139 13.34 -3.36 2.96
N SER A 140 14.01 -3.91 3.97
CA SER A 140 13.77 -5.26 4.48
C SER A 140 13.78 -5.29 6.00
N TYR A 141 12.79 -5.92 6.61
CA TYR A 141 12.73 -6.09 8.06
C TYR A 141 13.91 -6.90 8.62
N ALA A 142 14.46 -7.83 7.86
CA ALA A 142 15.62 -8.63 8.28
C ALA A 142 16.93 -7.82 8.32
N ALA A 143 17.11 -6.91 7.35
CA ALA A 143 18.29 -6.07 7.24
C ALA A 143 18.14 -4.69 7.91
N GLY A 144 16.92 -4.37 8.37
CA GLY A 144 16.55 -3.02 8.82
C GLY A 144 16.19 -2.10 7.65
N PHE A 145 15.39 -1.08 7.95
CA PHE A 145 15.04 -0.02 7.00
C PHE A 145 14.71 1.26 7.76
N SER A 146 14.83 2.38 7.07
CA SER A 146 14.31 3.66 7.49
C SER A 146 13.42 4.22 6.39
N THR A 147 12.35 4.88 6.79
CA THR A 147 11.40 5.54 5.90
C THR A 147 11.35 7.03 6.19
N GLN A 148 11.04 7.81 5.16
CA GLN A 148 10.56 9.16 5.29
C GLN A 148 9.09 9.18 4.92
N THR A 149 8.25 9.76 5.76
CA THR A 149 6.81 9.91 5.48
C THR A 149 6.43 11.37 5.52
N VAL A 150 6.07 11.91 4.35
CA VAL A 150 5.70 13.30 4.19
C VAL A 150 4.21 13.48 3.95
N LEU A 151 3.67 14.56 4.51
CA LEU A 151 2.34 15.09 4.19
C LEU A 151 2.48 16.10 3.06
N LEU A 152 1.58 16.06 2.10
CA LEU A 152 1.61 16.85 0.87
C LEU A 152 0.33 17.66 0.73
N ASP A 153 0.45 18.89 0.21
CA ASP A 153 -0.64 19.68 -0.34
C ASP A 153 -0.78 19.38 -1.82
N LEU A 154 -1.89 18.79 -2.22
CA LEU A 154 -2.16 18.44 -3.61
C LEU A 154 -2.74 19.61 -4.42
N GLU A 155 -3.19 20.68 -3.76
CA GLU A 155 -3.68 21.88 -4.42
C GLU A 155 -2.54 22.77 -4.91
N HIS A 156 -1.49 22.89 -4.10
CA HIS A 156 -0.32 23.72 -4.39
C HIS A 156 0.91 22.94 -4.88
N GLY A 157 0.92 21.62 -4.69
CA GLY A 157 2.05 20.77 -5.09
C GLY A 157 3.26 20.91 -4.16
N GLU A 158 3.03 21.00 -2.85
CA GLU A 158 4.07 21.29 -1.85
C GLU A 158 4.11 20.23 -0.75
N ILE A 159 5.28 20.08 -0.10
CA ILE A 159 5.44 19.29 1.12
C ILE A 159 4.97 20.14 2.29
N LEU A 160 3.98 19.66 3.04
CA LEU A 160 3.46 20.33 4.24
C LEU A 160 4.30 20.03 5.48
N ALA A 161 4.67 18.77 5.68
CA ALA A 161 5.43 18.34 6.84
C ALA A 161 6.05 16.95 6.60
N ASP A 162 7.12 16.66 7.33
CA ASP A 162 7.63 15.32 7.58
C ASP A 162 7.07 14.83 8.91
N LEU A 163 6.58 13.60 9.01
CA LEU A 163 6.00 13.08 10.25
C LEU A 163 7.02 13.05 11.40
N GLU A 164 8.30 12.89 11.11
CA GLU A 164 9.36 12.94 12.13
C GLU A 164 9.51 14.33 12.79
N THR A 165 9.00 15.39 12.15
CA THR A 165 9.03 16.76 12.68
C THR A 165 7.80 17.11 13.50
N LEU A 166 6.76 16.28 13.51
CA LEU A 166 5.55 16.54 14.27
C LEU A 166 5.72 16.14 15.74
N GLU A 167 5.10 16.93 16.63
CA GLU A 167 5.08 16.59 18.05
C GLU A 167 4.38 15.26 18.32
N THR A 168 5.07 14.33 18.95
CA THR A 168 4.52 13.01 19.33
C THR A 168 4.30 12.91 20.82
N TRP A 169 3.09 12.49 21.23
CA TRP A 169 2.69 12.36 22.61
C TRP A 169 2.33 10.92 22.94
N ARG A 170 2.71 10.43 24.14
CA ARG A 170 2.34 9.14 24.69
C ARG A 170 1.94 9.33 26.15
N ASP A 171 0.75 8.88 26.53
CA ASP A 171 0.21 8.98 27.89
C ASP A 171 0.30 10.39 28.48
N GLY A 172 -0.01 11.41 27.66
CA GLY A 172 0.02 12.82 28.04
C GLY A 172 1.43 13.43 28.19
N ARG A 173 2.47 12.74 27.72
CA ARG A 173 3.87 13.23 27.74
C ARG A 173 4.40 13.35 26.34
N PHE A 174 5.13 14.42 26.08
CA PHE A 174 5.93 14.56 24.86
C PHE A 174 7.00 13.45 24.83
N VAL A 175 7.14 12.79 23.67
CA VAL A 175 8.15 11.76 23.44
C VAL A 175 8.87 12.04 22.12
N TRP A 176 10.17 11.78 22.12
CA TRP A 176 11.02 11.81 20.94
C TRP A 176 12.16 10.82 21.12
N GLU A 177 12.39 9.99 20.10
CA GLU A 177 13.48 9.01 20.11
C GLU A 177 14.21 9.07 18.76
N GLU A 178 15.50 8.83 18.74
CA GLU A 178 16.33 8.85 17.52
C GLU A 178 15.94 7.78 16.51
N ASP A 179 15.27 6.72 16.95
CA ASP A 179 14.82 5.60 16.12
C ASP A 179 13.38 5.72 15.66
N PHE A 180 12.76 6.88 15.79
CA PHE A 180 11.42 7.11 15.25
C PHE A 180 11.40 6.83 13.76
N ASN A 181 10.43 6.03 13.31
CA ASN A 181 10.29 5.62 11.93
C ASN A 181 8.80 5.52 11.59
N PHE A 182 8.32 6.31 10.64
CA PHE A 182 6.89 6.43 10.33
C PHE A 182 6.55 5.89 8.96
N TRP A 183 5.40 5.18 8.84
CA TRP A 183 4.88 4.74 7.53
C TRP A 183 3.38 4.48 7.54
N GLY A 184 2.78 4.34 6.34
CA GLY A 184 1.44 3.82 6.14
C GLY A 184 0.34 4.73 6.69
N VAL A 185 0.28 5.98 6.23
CA VAL A 185 -0.77 6.94 6.61
C VAL A 185 -2.13 6.55 6.03
N THR A 186 -3.19 6.85 6.77
CA THR A 186 -4.59 6.85 6.32
C THR A 186 -5.33 8.05 6.91
N PHE A 187 -6.20 8.69 6.14
CA PHE A 187 -6.91 9.90 6.56
C PHE A 187 -8.35 9.59 6.99
N ALA A 188 -8.85 10.34 7.95
CA ALA A 188 -10.25 10.36 8.35
C ALA A 188 -11.10 11.25 7.42
N LYS A 189 -12.44 11.16 7.53
CA LYS A 189 -13.39 11.93 6.70
C LYS A 189 -13.24 13.44 6.79
N ASP A 190 -12.70 13.95 7.90
CA ASP A 190 -12.43 15.37 8.10
C ASP A 190 -11.21 15.87 7.31
N SER A 191 -10.46 14.95 6.67
CA SER A 191 -9.25 15.21 5.90
C SER A 191 -8.13 15.91 6.68
N ASP A 192 -8.29 16.06 8.00
CA ASP A 192 -7.30 16.60 8.95
C ASP A 192 -6.73 15.50 9.85
N THR A 193 -7.62 14.71 10.46
CA THR A 193 -7.22 13.58 11.28
C THR A 193 -6.61 12.50 10.41
N PHE A 194 -5.46 11.99 10.82
CA PHE A 194 -4.82 10.85 10.18
C PHE A 194 -4.38 9.81 11.20
N TYR A 195 -4.14 8.60 10.72
CA TYR A 195 -3.50 7.53 11.46
C TYR A 195 -2.26 7.05 10.69
N ALA A 196 -1.22 6.65 11.43
CA ALA A 196 0.02 6.14 10.83
C ALA A 196 0.64 5.08 11.75
N THR A 197 1.63 4.36 11.24
CA THR A 197 2.54 3.55 12.06
C THR A 197 3.69 4.40 12.54
N LEU A 198 4.01 4.32 13.82
CA LEU A 198 5.28 4.72 14.44
C LEU A 198 5.98 3.45 14.91
N ASP A 199 7.18 3.16 14.42
CA ASP A 199 8.05 2.15 15.00
C ASP A 199 9.15 2.82 15.83
N THR A 200 9.32 2.36 17.06
CA THR A 200 10.39 2.79 17.97
C THR A 200 10.64 1.71 19.02
N GLY A 201 11.88 1.53 19.43
CA GLY A 201 12.27 0.46 20.36
C GLY A 201 11.92 -0.95 19.85
N GLY A 202 11.80 -1.12 18.53
CA GLY A 202 11.42 -2.38 17.88
C GLY A 202 9.94 -2.74 18.01
N ILE A 203 9.10 -1.81 18.42
CA ILE A 203 7.64 -1.98 18.55
C ILE A 203 6.93 -0.96 17.68
N SER A 204 6.09 -1.45 16.75
CA SER A 204 5.22 -0.57 15.96
C SER A 204 3.99 -0.14 16.76
N HIS A 205 3.59 1.10 16.61
CA HIS A 205 2.45 1.71 17.28
C HIS A 205 1.53 2.38 16.27
N LEU A 206 0.24 2.38 16.54
CA LEU A 206 -0.70 3.27 15.88
C LEU A 206 -0.57 4.65 16.51
N VAL A 207 -0.35 5.67 15.68
CA VAL A 207 -0.51 7.05 16.08
C VAL A 207 -1.74 7.65 15.42
N LYS A 208 -2.40 8.59 16.12
CA LYS A 208 -3.47 9.44 15.61
C LYS A 208 -2.93 10.88 15.59
N GLY A 209 -2.97 11.53 14.44
CA GLY A 209 -2.47 12.90 14.29
C GLY A 209 -3.50 13.85 13.69
N SER A 210 -3.18 15.14 13.73
CA SER A 210 -3.85 16.22 13.03
C SER A 210 -2.84 16.97 12.17
N VAL A 211 -3.14 17.11 10.87
CA VAL A 211 -2.30 17.84 9.93
C VAL A 211 -2.23 19.32 10.32
N ASN A 212 -3.38 19.92 10.67
CA ASN A 212 -3.47 21.34 10.99
C ASN A 212 -2.78 21.70 12.32
N GLN A 213 -2.80 20.79 13.29
CA GLN A 213 -2.18 21.04 14.60
C GLN A 213 -0.71 20.63 14.63
N GLY A 214 -0.24 19.81 13.69
CA GLY A 214 1.13 19.33 13.68
C GLY A 214 1.48 18.41 14.86
N VAL A 215 0.50 17.67 15.40
CA VAL A 215 0.67 16.82 16.57
C VAL A 215 0.19 15.39 16.30
N MET A 216 0.80 14.43 16.98
CA MET A 216 0.42 13.02 16.98
C MET A 216 0.33 12.48 18.40
N GLN A 217 -0.56 11.51 18.62
CA GLN A 217 -0.68 10.77 19.85
C GLN A 217 -0.59 9.27 19.58
N VAL A 218 0.23 8.57 20.36
CA VAL A 218 0.28 7.10 20.36
C VAL A 218 -1.02 6.56 20.98
N VAL A 219 -1.73 5.71 20.24
CA VAL A 219 -3.06 5.24 20.66
C VAL A 219 -3.15 3.72 20.84
N HIS A 220 -2.35 2.92 20.13
CA HIS A 220 -2.39 1.46 20.24
C HIS A 220 -1.07 0.81 19.83
N PRO A 221 -0.57 -0.23 20.52
CA PRO A 221 0.67 -0.91 20.14
C PRO A 221 0.43 -1.97 19.04
N ARG A 222 1.51 -2.35 18.34
CA ARG A 222 1.59 -3.47 17.38
C ARG A 222 0.63 -3.35 16.20
N VAL A 223 0.51 -2.15 15.65
CA VAL A 223 -0.24 -1.85 14.43
C VAL A 223 0.73 -1.39 13.34
N GLU A 224 0.66 -2.01 12.17
CA GLU A 224 1.46 -1.63 11.00
C GLU A 224 0.56 -1.35 9.79
N CYS A 225 0.89 -0.33 9.01
CA CYS A 225 0.18 0.08 7.80
C CYS A 225 -1.35 0.18 8.01
N PRO A 226 -1.82 1.06 8.91
CA PRO A 226 -3.25 1.22 9.16
C PRO A 226 -4.00 1.69 7.91
N SER A 227 -5.24 1.24 7.78
CA SER A 227 -6.20 1.70 6.79
C SER A 227 -7.55 1.90 7.47
N LEU A 228 -8.05 3.12 7.46
CA LEU A 228 -9.30 3.50 8.13
C LEU A 228 -10.50 3.12 7.27
N SER A 229 -11.52 2.52 7.90
CA SER A 229 -12.74 2.14 7.22
C SER A 229 -13.55 3.36 6.72
N PRO A 230 -14.36 3.23 5.66
CA PRO A 230 -15.16 4.34 5.13
C PRO A 230 -16.10 4.98 6.15
N ASP A 231 -16.56 4.25 7.16
CA ASP A 231 -17.37 4.77 8.27
C ASP A 231 -16.57 5.41 9.41
N ASN A 232 -15.22 5.40 9.33
CA ASN A 232 -14.28 5.90 10.34
C ASN A 232 -14.34 5.17 11.70
N ARG A 233 -14.86 3.94 11.76
CA ARG A 233 -15.04 3.20 13.02
C ARG A 233 -13.97 2.14 13.26
N ARG A 234 -13.32 1.68 12.20
CA ARG A 234 -12.38 0.56 12.28
C ARG A 234 -11.09 0.84 11.50
N ILE A 235 -10.00 0.29 11.97
CA ILE A 235 -8.72 0.28 11.26
C ILE A 235 -8.38 -1.16 10.91
N ALA A 236 -8.25 -1.45 9.62
CA ALA A 236 -7.60 -2.67 9.16
C ALA A 236 -6.08 -2.43 9.08
N PHE A 237 -5.28 -3.43 9.47
CA PHE A 237 -3.84 -3.26 9.57
C PHE A 237 -3.10 -4.60 9.44
N LYS A 238 -1.79 -4.52 9.22
CA LYS A 238 -0.89 -5.68 9.32
C LYS A 238 -0.54 -5.92 10.77
N LYS A 239 -0.89 -7.08 11.28
CA LYS A 239 -0.46 -7.55 12.60
C LYS A 239 0.68 -8.54 12.46
N ARG A 240 1.81 -8.21 13.04
CA ARG A 240 2.97 -9.10 13.03
C ARG A 240 2.69 -10.35 13.86
N ILE A 241 2.96 -11.50 13.27
CA ILE A 241 2.87 -12.81 13.92
C ILE A 241 4.28 -13.39 14.06
N GLY A 242 4.64 -13.76 15.28
CA GLY A 242 5.95 -14.34 15.57
C GLY A 242 7.08 -13.31 15.69
N LYS A 243 8.30 -13.73 15.38
CA LYS A 243 9.50 -12.90 15.50
C LYS A 243 9.60 -11.86 14.37
N ARG A 244 10.16 -10.69 14.67
CA ARG A 244 10.30 -9.56 13.74
C ARG A 244 11.04 -9.95 12.46
N GLU A 245 12.07 -10.75 12.56
CA GLU A 245 12.95 -11.13 11.45
C GLU A 245 12.27 -12.06 10.44
N LEU A 246 11.20 -12.76 10.84
CA LEU A 246 10.47 -13.69 9.96
C LEU A 246 9.55 -13.00 8.97
N GLY A 247 9.20 -11.73 9.20
CA GLY A 247 8.38 -10.95 8.27
C GLY A 247 7.04 -11.61 7.94
N TRP A 248 6.30 -12.10 8.96
CA TRP A 248 4.98 -12.69 8.76
C TRP A 248 3.89 -11.80 9.34
N TRP A 249 2.92 -11.43 8.50
CA TRP A 249 1.82 -10.55 8.90
C TRP A 249 0.47 -11.16 8.56
N GLN A 250 -0.46 -11.07 9.49
CA GLN A 250 -1.88 -11.31 9.26
C GLN A 250 -2.65 -9.99 9.20
N VAL A 251 -3.72 -9.97 8.42
CA VAL A 251 -4.66 -8.85 8.43
C VAL A 251 -5.46 -8.91 9.74
N ALA A 252 -5.54 -7.78 10.41
CA ALA A 252 -6.36 -7.60 11.62
C ALA A 252 -7.20 -6.33 11.50
N VAL A 253 -8.25 -6.24 12.29
CA VAL A 253 -9.12 -5.07 12.40
C VAL A 253 -9.19 -4.63 13.84
N LEU A 254 -8.94 -3.35 14.08
CA LEU A 254 -9.12 -2.67 15.35
C LEU A 254 -10.41 -1.85 15.31
N ASP A 255 -11.32 -2.10 16.23
CA ASP A 255 -12.48 -1.24 16.48
C ASP A 255 -12.05 -0.05 17.32
N LEU A 256 -12.25 1.17 16.83
CA LEU A 256 -11.74 2.40 17.44
C LEU A 256 -12.50 2.86 18.69
N GLU A 257 -13.71 2.37 18.91
CA GLU A 257 -14.50 2.69 20.10
C GLU A 257 -14.13 1.76 21.26
N SER A 258 -14.12 0.47 21.01
CA SER A 258 -13.83 -0.55 22.04
C SER A 258 -12.36 -0.88 22.19
N MET A 259 -11.51 -0.46 21.25
CA MET A 259 -10.10 -0.82 21.13
C MET A 259 -9.86 -2.34 21.04
N LYS A 260 -10.86 -3.09 20.59
CA LYS A 260 -10.78 -4.53 20.43
C LYS A 260 -10.23 -4.89 19.06
N GLU A 261 -9.22 -5.75 19.04
CA GLU A 261 -8.67 -6.34 17.81
C GLU A 261 -9.39 -7.64 17.43
N THR A 262 -9.56 -7.84 16.12
CA THR A 262 -10.04 -9.09 15.53
C THR A 262 -9.09 -9.50 14.41
N LEU A 263 -8.52 -10.71 14.48
CA LEU A 263 -7.72 -11.28 13.40
C LEU A 263 -8.63 -11.80 12.28
N ILE A 264 -8.20 -11.59 11.04
CA ILE A 264 -8.86 -12.17 9.87
C ILE A 264 -8.23 -13.55 9.62
N HIS A 265 -8.74 -14.57 10.32
CA HIS A 265 -8.17 -15.93 10.28
C HIS A 265 -8.57 -16.73 9.05
N THR A 266 -9.51 -16.27 8.23
CA THR A 266 -9.76 -16.83 6.90
C THR A 266 -8.63 -16.48 5.93
N GLU A 267 -7.85 -15.39 6.14
CA GLU A 267 -6.61 -15.13 5.41
C GLU A 267 -5.42 -15.65 6.23
N THR A 268 -4.85 -16.76 5.76
CA THR A 268 -3.74 -17.45 6.44
C THR A 268 -2.37 -17.14 5.85
N ARG A 269 -2.32 -16.46 4.69
CA ARG A 269 -1.08 -16.09 4.01
C ARG A 269 -0.50 -14.81 4.63
N SER A 270 0.80 -14.61 4.45
CA SER A 270 1.44 -13.37 4.90
C SER A 270 1.07 -12.20 3.98
N VAL A 271 0.38 -11.20 4.51
CA VAL A 271 -0.01 -10.00 3.78
C VAL A 271 0.89 -8.83 4.19
N ASP A 272 1.91 -8.55 3.38
CA ASP A 272 2.82 -7.40 3.56
C ASP A 272 2.41 -6.22 2.67
N ASP A 273 1.19 -5.73 2.85
CA ASP A 273 0.68 -4.56 2.14
C ASP A 273 -0.16 -3.67 3.06
N GLN A 274 -0.35 -2.41 2.69
CA GLN A 274 -1.36 -1.55 3.31
C GLN A 274 -2.70 -1.87 2.65
N VAL A 275 -3.60 -2.52 3.39
CA VAL A 275 -4.89 -2.93 2.85
C VAL A 275 -5.75 -1.73 2.45
N GLU A 276 -6.64 -1.93 1.49
CA GLU A 276 -7.62 -0.94 1.04
C GLU A 276 -9.04 -1.42 1.35
N TRP A 277 -9.86 -0.59 1.97
CA TRP A 277 -11.27 -0.91 2.18
C TRP A 277 -12.06 -0.78 0.87
N LEU A 278 -12.68 -1.86 0.42
CA LEU A 278 -13.62 -1.82 -0.71
C LEU A 278 -14.99 -1.26 -0.30
N ASP A 279 -15.40 -1.57 0.92
CA ASP A 279 -16.59 -1.10 1.64
C ASP A 279 -16.35 -1.26 3.15
N ASN A 280 -17.39 -1.16 3.98
CA ASN A 280 -17.22 -1.36 5.42
C ASN A 280 -16.97 -2.83 5.83
N ASP A 281 -17.18 -3.81 4.95
CA ASP A 281 -17.12 -5.23 5.29
C ASP A 281 -15.98 -5.98 4.62
N ARG A 282 -15.32 -5.40 3.61
CA ARG A 282 -14.29 -6.04 2.80
C ARG A 282 -13.06 -5.17 2.65
N VAL A 283 -11.90 -5.81 2.76
CA VAL A 283 -10.60 -5.20 2.45
C VAL A 283 -9.93 -5.91 1.29
N ALA A 284 -9.19 -5.15 0.49
CA ALA A 284 -8.35 -5.64 -0.60
C ALA A 284 -6.86 -5.40 -0.28
N TYR A 285 -5.99 -6.24 -0.81
CA TYR A 285 -4.55 -6.18 -0.63
C TYR A 285 -3.84 -6.84 -1.82
N TYR A 286 -2.62 -6.42 -2.06
CA TYR A 286 -1.74 -7.11 -2.99
C TYR A 286 -1.11 -8.34 -2.33
N LEU A 287 -1.06 -9.43 -3.07
CA LEU A 287 -0.35 -10.64 -2.67
C LEU A 287 0.42 -11.20 -3.86
N ALA A 288 1.72 -11.46 -3.63
CA ALA A 288 2.58 -12.20 -4.54
C ALA A 288 3.47 -13.12 -3.72
N MET A 289 3.26 -14.43 -3.84
CA MET A 289 4.05 -15.45 -3.19
C MET A 289 4.08 -16.72 -4.04
N GLU A 290 5.02 -17.61 -3.76
CA GLU A 290 5.15 -18.87 -4.49
C GLU A 290 3.84 -19.68 -4.46
N GLY A 291 3.41 -20.18 -5.62
CA GLY A 291 2.18 -20.96 -5.78
C GLY A 291 0.89 -20.15 -5.74
N VAL A 292 0.95 -18.81 -5.61
CA VAL A 292 -0.22 -17.93 -5.60
C VAL A 292 -0.18 -17.01 -6.81
N THR A 293 -1.32 -16.84 -7.47
CA THR A 293 -1.44 -15.87 -8.56
C THR A 293 -1.20 -14.45 -8.02
N PRO A 294 -0.16 -13.72 -8.49
CA PRO A 294 0.06 -12.35 -8.09
C PRO A 294 -1.13 -11.47 -8.47
N GLY A 295 -1.55 -10.61 -7.55
CA GLY A 295 -2.67 -9.72 -7.83
C GLY A 295 -3.33 -9.17 -6.58
N VAL A 296 -4.45 -8.50 -6.80
CA VAL A 296 -5.29 -7.94 -5.74
C VAL A 296 -6.30 -8.99 -5.29
N TRP A 297 -6.22 -9.32 -4.02
CA TRP A 297 -7.11 -10.23 -3.31
C TRP A 297 -8.05 -9.44 -2.41
N ALA A 298 -9.20 -9.99 -2.09
CA ALA A 298 -10.14 -9.40 -1.15
C ALA A 298 -10.63 -10.43 -0.15
N VAL A 299 -10.90 -9.98 1.09
CA VAL A 299 -11.43 -10.80 2.17
C VAL A 299 -12.47 -10.01 2.97
N ARG A 300 -13.48 -10.71 3.51
CA ARG A 300 -14.42 -10.12 4.48
C ARG A 300 -13.78 -10.04 5.86
N VAL A 301 -14.03 -8.92 6.54
CA VAL A 301 -13.45 -8.67 7.87
C VAL A 301 -14.20 -9.39 9.01
N ASP A 302 -15.34 -10.00 8.73
CA ASP A 302 -16.14 -10.78 9.66
C ASP A 302 -15.78 -12.28 9.70
N ASN A 303 -14.79 -12.69 8.93
CA ASN A 303 -14.35 -14.09 8.81
C ASN A 303 -15.39 -15.06 8.22
N THR A 304 -16.38 -14.60 7.49
CA THR A 304 -17.46 -15.45 6.93
C THR A 304 -17.11 -16.06 5.57
N GLU A 305 -16.11 -15.51 4.86
CA GLU A 305 -15.74 -15.95 3.51
C GLU A 305 -14.22 -16.15 3.38
N GLN A 306 -13.82 -17.07 2.50
CA GLN A 306 -12.41 -17.24 2.13
C GLN A 306 -11.94 -16.09 1.24
N PRO A 307 -10.63 -15.74 1.28
CA PRO A 307 -10.07 -14.73 0.39
C PRO A 307 -10.24 -15.11 -1.09
N ARG A 308 -10.56 -14.14 -1.92
CA ARG A 308 -10.68 -14.34 -3.37
C ARG A 308 -9.82 -13.39 -4.17
N LEU A 309 -9.24 -13.87 -5.26
CA LEU A 309 -8.57 -13.03 -6.25
C LEU A 309 -9.61 -12.19 -6.98
N ILE A 310 -9.49 -10.86 -6.93
CA ILE A 310 -10.39 -9.94 -7.64
C ILE A 310 -9.76 -9.35 -8.90
N LEU A 311 -8.43 -9.18 -8.92
CA LEU A 311 -7.68 -8.76 -10.10
C LEU A 311 -6.31 -9.46 -10.15
N ALA A 312 -6.04 -10.24 -11.19
CA ALA A 312 -4.71 -10.76 -11.48
C ALA A 312 -3.79 -9.65 -12.00
N ASP A 313 -2.48 -9.79 -11.76
CA ASP A 313 -1.44 -8.88 -12.28
C ASP A 313 -1.71 -7.40 -11.97
N ALA A 314 -2.21 -7.13 -10.77
CA ALA A 314 -2.55 -5.80 -10.28
C ALA A 314 -2.02 -5.61 -8.86
N TYR A 315 -1.54 -4.39 -8.53
CA TYR A 315 -1.11 -4.05 -7.19
C TYR A 315 -1.43 -2.57 -6.85
N SER A 316 -1.16 -2.14 -5.62
CA SER A 316 -1.52 -0.80 -5.14
C SER A 316 -3.00 -0.48 -5.35
N PRO A 317 -3.93 -1.31 -4.85
CA PRO A 317 -5.36 -1.07 -5.02
C PRO A 317 -5.80 0.20 -4.30
N ALA A 318 -6.65 1.00 -4.98
CA ALA A 318 -7.30 2.17 -4.40
C ALA A 318 -8.78 2.18 -4.82
N ALA A 319 -9.69 2.17 -3.86
CA ALA A 319 -11.12 2.24 -4.12
C ALA A 319 -11.53 3.69 -4.41
N VAL A 320 -11.89 3.97 -5.65
CA VAL A 320 -12.34 5.29 -6.10
C VAL A 320 -13.85 5.38 -5.88
N ARG A 321 -14.25 6.31 -5.04
CA ARG A 321 -15.64 6.63 -4.69
C ARG A 321 -15.97 8.05 -5.18
N ASP A 322 -17.26 8.36 -5.24
CA ASP A 322 -17.74 9.73 -5.53
C ASP A 322 -17.46 10.67 -4.37
#